data_de95e3b9630debde3f369552fc755293
#
_entry.id   de95e3b9630debde3f369552fc755293
#
_cell.length_a   1.000
_cell.length_b   1.000
_cell.length_c   1.000
_cell.angle_alpha   90.00
_cell.angle_beta   90.00
_cell.angle_gamma   90.00
#
_symmetry.space_group_name_H-M   'P 1'
#
loop_
_entity.id
_entity.type
_entity.pdbx_description
1 polymer ?
#
loop_
_entity_poly.entity_id
_entity_poly.type
_entity_poly.pdbx_seq_one_letter_code
_entity_poly.pdbx_strand_id
1 'polypeptide(L)'
;MVPTDHPKRLLALVSFAGILALLSFALWPVFLISLGQEWGLSNTDIGTVSGAYFMGYLVATPILVGLTDRIDARLVFLGGCAFGGVGCLGFGILADGFWSASLTWALVGAGLAGTYMPGLQILNARLDDAARVRSVPWYTACFGIGTGASFGVMGTVLAFADWQVAAYLGAGGSVLAALLVLFQVRACPPAPVPASQKKRHPLDLRPAFRKPVALGYIFAYGTHTYELFAFRTWSFALLVFLAGRADGGFGIGAVTTIVSLITVTGMLASLLGARICLAYGRHRVIALIGATTALVSLLVAFSLTGPVWLVVLGLWVYNGFIMLDSGALTTGTVEAGDRHDRGALLAVHSMIGFGGGALGGPVVGYVLDQAGGADMIGAWFYALLAMGAGSAIVFSIQRHFWRRMA
;
A
#
# COMPACT_ATOMS: atom_id res chain seq x y z
N MET A 1 28.41 -12.53 19.55
CA MET A 1 27.11 -13.19 19.30
C MET A 1 26.04 -12.40 20.04
N VAL A 2 25.16 -11.72 19.30
CA VAL A 2 23.98 -11.09 19.90
C VAL A 2 23.07 -12.22 20.39
N PRO A 3 22.56 -12.20 21.65
CA PRO A 3 21.66 -13.24 22.13
C PRO A 3 20.44 -13.29 21.19
N THR A 4 20.26 -14.43 20.54
CA THR A 4 19.15 -14.67 19.62
C THR A 4 17.85 -14.56 20.40
N ASP A 5 17.12 -13.45 20.21
CA ASP A 5 15.68 -13.45 20.53
C ASP A 5 15.08 -14.62 19.74
N HIS A 6 14.21 -15.40 20.38
CA HIS A 6 13.58 -16.55 19.72
C HIS A 6 13.01 -16.08 18.37
N PRO A 7 13.46 -16.59 17.20
CA PRO A 7 13.11 -16.05 15.89
C PRO A 7 11.61 -15.87 15.68
N LYS A 8 10.82 -16.84 16.13
CA LYS A 8 9.35 -16.80 16.05
C LYS A 8 8.74 -15.68 16.92
N ARG A 9 9.31 -15.45 18.13
CA ARG A 9 8.84 -14.39 19.02
C ARG A 9 9.15 -13.01 18.43
N LEU A 10 10.37 -12.81 17.93
CA LEU A 10 10.76 -11.54 17.30
C LEU A 10 9.89 -11.24 16.08
N LEU A 11 9.68 -12.24 15.19
CA LEU A 11 8.77 -12.12 14.04
C LEU A 11 7.37 -11.71 14.49
N ALA A 12 6.79 -12.40 15.46
CA ALA A 12 5.44 -12.10 15.95
C ALA A 12 5.34 -10.68 16.54
N LEU A 13 6.33 -10.26 17.33
CA LEU A 13 6.37 -8.92 17.95
C LEU A 13 6.45 -7.82 16.90
N VAL A 14 7.40 -7.92 15.96
CA VAL A 14 7.61 -6.88 14.94
C VAL A 14 6.44 -6.85 13.94
N SER A 15 5.88 -8.01 13.62
CA SER A 15 4.69 -8.12 12.76
C SER A 15 3.46 -7.50 13.43
N PHE A 16 3.22 -7.79 14.70
CA PHE A 16 2.10 -7.23 15.44
C PHE A 16 2.23 -5.72 15.64
N ALA A 17 3.45 -5.24 15.96
CA ALA A 17 3.73 -3.80 16.00
C ALA A 17 3.49 -3.13 14.64
N GLY A 18 3.88 -3.77 13.53
CA GLY A 18 3.58 -3.30 12.17
C GLY A 18 2.08 -3.22 11.88
N ILE A 19 1.29 -4.22 12.30
CA ILE A 19 -0.18 -4.22 12.17
C ILE A 19 -0.79 -3.06 12.98
N LEU A 20 -0.33 -2.83 14.21
CA LEU A 20 -0.79 -1.71 15.04
C LEU A 20 -0.44 -0.35 14.42
N ALA A 21 0.76 -0.19 13.86
CA ALA A 21 1.16 1.03 13.15
C ALA A 21 0.33 1.28 11.87
N LEU A 22 -0.20 0.21 11.25
CA LEU A 22 -1.08 0.28 10.07
C LEU A 22 -2.56 0.53 10.44
N LEU A 23 -2.91 0.58 11.71
CA LEU A 23 -4.31 0.70 12.14
C LEU A 23 -5.01 1.95 11.58
N SER A 24 -4.28 3.05 11.36
CA SER A 24 -4.78 4.28 10.77
C SER A 24 -4.99 4.23 9.25
N PHE A 25 -4.46 3.20 8.54
CA PHE A 25 -4.39 3.18 7.07
C PHE A 25 -5.73 3.45 6.39
N ALA A 26 -6.82 2.88 6.90
CA ALA A 26 -8.16 3.01 6.34
C ALA A 26 -8.96 4.21 6.90
N LEU A 27 -8.38 5.03 7.78
CA LEU A 27 -9.08 6.21 8.35
C LEU A 27 -9.66 7.08 7.23
N TRP A 28 -8.81 7.57 6.32
CA TRP A 28 -9.29 8.40 5.22
C TRP A 28 -10.21 7.64 4.25
N PRO A 29 -9.85 6.46 3.69
CA PRO A 29 -10.74 5.74 2.78
C PRO A 29 -12.13 5.42 3.32
N VAL A 30 -12.28 5.23 4.61
CA VAL A 30 -13.57 4.92 5.24
C VAL A 30 -14.41 6.17 5.46
N PHE A 31 -13.80 7.28 5.84
CA PHE A 31 -14.51 8.53 6.16
C PHE A 31 -14.53 9.55 5.01
N LEU A 32 -13.91 9.26 3.86
CA LEU A 32 -13.72 10.22 2.77
C LEU A 32 -15.04 10.83 2.23
N ILE A 33 -16.15 10.07 2.20
CA ILE A 33 -17.44 10.60 1.73
C ILE A 33 -17.99 11.59 2.76
N SER A 34 -18.06 11.22 4.03
CA SER A 34 -18.60 12.08 5.09
C SER A 34 -17.76 13.34 5.26
N LEU A 35 -16.43 13.21 5.29
CA LEU A 35 -15.52 14.35 5.40
C LEU A 35 -15.52 15.22 4.13
N GLY A 36 -15.65 14.61 2.96
CA GLY A 36 -15.80 15.34 1.70
C GLY A 36 -17.04 16.22 1.70
N GLN A 37 -18.17 15.70 2.19
CA GLN A 37 -19.40 16.46 2.32
C GLN A 37 -19.32 17.55 3.42
N GLU A 38 -18.75 17.19 4.59
CA GLU A 38 -18.59 18.11 5.73
C GLU A 38 -17.71 19.30 5.37
N TRP A 39 -16.63 19.07 4.62
CA TRP A 39 -15.65 20.10 4.27
C TRP A 39 -15.86 20.69 2.86
N GLY A 40 -16.90 20.29 2.14
CA GLY A 40 -17.21 20.80 0.80
C GLY A 40 -16.12 20.48 -0.25
N LEU A 41 -15.48 19.32 -0.15
CA LEU A 41 -14.41 18.90 -1.04
C LEU A 41 -14.96 18.29 -2.33
N SER A 42 -14.30 18.59 -3.47
CA SER A 42 -14.51 17.85 -4.71
C SER A 42 -13.97 16.41 -4.60
N ASN A 43 -14.37 15.52 -5.49
CA ASN A 43 -13.79 14.16 -5.53
C ASN A 43 -12.30 14.21 -5.86
N THR A 44 -11.85 15.18 -6.65
CA THR A 44 -10.43 15.43 -6.91
C THR A 44 -9.67 15.78 -5.62
N ASP A 45 -10.24 16.66 -4.78
CA ASP A 45 -9.64 17.03 -3.49
C ASP A 45 -9.57 15.81 -2.56
N ILE A 46 -10.66 15.05 -2.45
CA ILE A 46 -10.75 13.82 -1.67
C ILE A 46 -9.65 12.82 -2.11
N GLY A 47 -9.52 12.61 -3.41
CA GLY A 47 -8.48 11.75 -3.97
C GLY A 47 -7.08 12.28 -3.71
N THR A 48 -6.88 13.61 -3.73
CA THR A 48 -5.59 14.25 -3.47
C THR A 48 -5.17 14.11 -2.01
N VAL A 49 -6.09 14.22 -1.05
CA VAL A 49 -5.81 13.90 0.36
C VAL A 49 -5.36 12.43 0.49
N SER A 50 -6.01 11.49 -0.22
CA SER A 50 -5.53 10.10 -0.28
C SER A 50 -4.10 9.98 -0.81
N GLY A 51 -3.79 10.73 -1.87
CA GLY A 51 -2.47 10.79 -2.49
C GLY A 51 -1.40 11.37 -1.56
N ALA A 52 -1.76 12.32 -0.70
CA ALA A 52 -0.86 12.95 0.25
C ALA A 52 -0.20 11.95 1.20
N TYR A 53 -0.90 10.88 1.60
CA TYR A 53 -0.32 9.78 2.37
C TYR A 53 0.89 9.15 1.67
N PHE A 54 0.74 8.83 0.39
CA PHE A 54 1.81 8.21 -0.40
C PHE A 54 2.92 9.18 -0.73
N MET A 55 2.62 10.47 -0.87
CA MET A 55 3.64 11.51 -1.00
C MET A 55 4.47 11.66 0.28
N GLY A 56 3.84 11.62 1.45
CA GLY A 56 4.54 11.61 2.74
C GLY A 56 5.48 10.40 2.87
N TYR A 57 4.99 9.21 2.48
CA TYR A 57 5.82 8.01 2.41
C TYR A 57 7.01 8.17 1.45
N LEU A 58 6.75 8.66 0.23
CA LEU A 58 7.75 8.85 -0.82
C LEU A 58 8.89 9.75 -0.38
N VAL A 59 8.56 10.89 0.23
CA VAL A 59 9.55 11.87 0.69
C VAL A 59 10.33 11.35 1.90
N ALA A 60 9.67 10.67 2.84
CA ALA A 60 10.29 10.18 4.06
C ALA A 60 11.16 8.92 3.85
N THR A 61 10.82 8.06 2.87
CA THR A 61 11.50 6.77 2.65
C THR A 61 13.01 6.88 2.47
N PRO A 62 13.57 7.72 1.57
CA PRO A 62 15.01 7.78 1.39
C PRO A 62 15.76 8.24 2.65
N ILE A 63 15.11 9.05 3.48
CA ILE A 63 15.67 9.57 4.73
C ILE A 63 15.60 8.48 5.81
N LEU A 64 14.40 7.99 6.11
CA LEU A 64 14.17 7.07 7.23
C LEU A 64 14.74 5.68 6.98
N VAL A 65 14.58 5.13 5.78
CA VAL A 65 15.18 3.84 5.45
C VAL A 65 16.69 3.94 5.37
N GLY A 66 17.24 5.01 4.75
CA GLY A 66 18.68 5.24 4.72
C GLY A 66 19.31 5.45 6.12
N LEU A 67 18.53 5.93 7.08
CA LEU A 67 18.98 6.10 8.46
C LEU A 67 19.23 4.75 9.15
N THR A 68 18.54 3.66 8.76
CA THR A 68 18.75 2.31 9.30
C THR A 68 20.16 1.76 9.06
N ASP A 69 20.89 2.32 8.08
CA ASP A 69 22.30 1.96 7.84
C ASP A 69 23.26 2.62 8.85
N ARG A 70 22.80 3.61 9.61
CA ARG A 70 23.62 4.43 10.52
C ARG A 70 23.27 4.25 11.98
N ILE A 71 21.99 4.04 12.27
CA ILE A 71 21.47 3.82 13.63
C ILE A 71 20.64 2.54 13.68
N ASP A 72 20.36 2.06 14.89
CA ASP A 72 19.49 0.89 15.08
C ASP A 72 18.13 1.12 14.41
N ALA A 73 17.74 0.18 13.54
CA ALA A 73 16.44 0.21 12.85
C ALA A 73 15.25 0.30 13.84
N ARG A 74 15.45 -0.16 15.09
CA ARG A 74 14.48 0.02 16.17
C ARG A 74 14.19 1.49 16.44
N LEU A 75 15.20 2.36 16.48
CA LEU A 75 15.02 3.79 16.72
C LEU A 75 14.29 4.47 15.57
N VAL A 76 14.59 4.04 14.32
CA VAL A 76 13.86 4.53 13.14
C VAL A 76 12.39 4.10 13.19
N PHE A 77 12.12 2.86 13.62
CA PHE A 77 10.74 2.38 13.82
C PHE A 77 9.98 3.22 14.86
N LEU A 78 10.61 3.54 15.98
CA LEU A 78 10.02 4.41 17.00
C LEU A 78 9.73 5.81 16.45
N GLY A 79 10.67 6.38 15.67
CA GLY A 79 10.46 7.64 14.95
C GLY A 79 9.29 7.58 13.97
N GLY A 80 9.15 6.47 13.22
CA GLY A 80 8.01 6.21 12.34
C GLY A 80 6.68 6.18 13.11
N CYS A 81 6.65 5.49 14.26
CA CYS A 81 5.47 5.51 15.14
C CYS A 81 5.15 6.93 15.64
N ALA A 82 6.17 7.72 15.97
CA ALA A 82 5.98 9.12 16.39
C ALA A 82 5.35 9.95 15.26
N PHE A 83 5.86 9.86 14.03
CA PHE A 83 5.26 10.54 12.86
C PHE A 83 3.82 10.09 12.63
N GLY A 84 3.55 8.78 12.64
CA GLY A 84 2.21 8.24 12.46
C GLY A 84 1.25 8.68 13.56
N GLY A 85 1.68 8.61 14.82
CA GLY A 85 0.89 9.02 15.97
C GLY A 85 0.58 10.52 15.99
N VAL A 86 1.59 11.37 15.76
CA VAL A 86 1.41 12.83 15.67
C VAL A 86 0.55 13.19 14.46
N GLY A 87 0.74 12.52 13.31
CA GLY A 87 -0.09 12.70 12.13
C GLY A 87 -1.56 12.38 12.40
N CYS A 88 -1.84 11.25 13.06
CA CYS A 88 -3.21 10.87 13.43
C CYS A 88 -3.82 11.82 14.47
N LEU A 89 -3.07 12.21 15.51
CA LEU A 89 -3.55 13.19 16.49
C LEU A 89 -3.81 14.54 15.82
N GLY A 90 -2.87 14.99 14.97
CA GLY A 90 -3.04 16.23 14.19
C GLY A 90 -4.25 16.16 13.28
N PHE A 91 -4.49 15.03 12.62
CA PHE A 91 -5.70 14.81 11.83
C PHE A 91 -6.95 14.95 12.69
N GLY A 92 -7.03 14.27 13.83
CA GLY A 92 -8.20 14.30 14.71
C GLY A 92 -8.47 15.65 15.40
N ILE A 93 -7.46 16.51 15.55
CA ILE A 93 -7.58 17.80 16.28
C ILE A 93 -7.62 19.00 15.33
N LEU A 94 -6.87 18.94 14.20
CA LEU A 94 -6.61 20.10 13.35
C LEU A 94 -7.23 20.00 11.96
N ALA A 95 -7.69 18.80 11.53
CA ALA A 95 -8.24 18.65 10.19
C ALA A 95 -9.63 19.28 10.13
N ASP A 96 -9.77 20.27 9.25
CA ASP A 96 -10.98 21.05 9.02
C ASP A 96 -11.21 21.34 7.52
N GLY A 97 -10.39 20.73 6.63
CA GLY A 97 -10.47 20.93 5.20
C GLY A 97 -9.29 20.32 4.46
N PHE A 98 -9.15 20.65 3.20
CA PHE A 98 -8.20 20.07 2.26
C PHE A 98 -6.73 20.13 2.74
N TRP A 99 -6.25 21.30 3.15
CA TRP A 99 -4.83 21.50 3.47
C TRP A 99 -4.44 20.86 4.80
N SER A 100 -5.25 21.05 5.83
CA SER A 100 -4.99 20.49 7.16
C SER A 100 -5.06 18.97 7.12
N ALA A 101 -6.05 18.40 6.41
CA ALA A 101 -6.16 16.97 6.18
C ALA A 101 -4.97 16.43 5.38
N SER A 102 -4.59 17.08 4.26
CA SER A 102 -3.48 16.63 3.41
C SER A 102 -2.15 16.62 4.16
N LEU A 103 -1.84 17.66 4.93
CA LEU A 103 -0.58 17.77 5.67
C LEU A 103 -0.48 16.72 6.79
N THR A 104 -1.53 16.58 7.59
CA THR A 104 -1.56 15.60 8.68
C THR A 104 -1.56 14.17 8.14
N TRP A 105 -2.26 13.92 7.04
CA TRP A 105 -2.30 12.62 6.38
C TRP A 105 -0.96 12.25 5.71
N ALA A 106 -0.24 13.22 5.13
CA ALA A 106 1.13 13.03 4.64
C ALA A 106 2.08 12.63 5.78
N LEU A 107 1.90 13.20 6.99
CA LEU A 107 2.69 12.83 8.16
C LEU A 107 2.42 11.39 8.61
N VAL A 108 1.17 10.92 8.52
CA VAL A 108 0.84 9.50 8.74
C VAL A 108 1.56 8.60 7.72
N GLY A 109 1.59 9.01 6.44
CA GLY A 109 2.33 8.31 5.40
C GLY A 109 3.85 8.27 5.65
N ALA A 110 4.43 9.36 6.15
CA ALA A 110 5.83 9.38 6.58
C ALA A 110 6.08 8.40 7.74
N GLY A 111 5.10 8.23 8.64
CA GLY A 111 5.11 7.22 9.69
C GLY A 111 5.22 5.80 9.14
N LEU A 112 4.48 5.49 8.07
CA LEU A 112 4.59 4.19 7.41
C LEU A 112 6.00 3.94 6.85
N ALA A 113 6.65 4.95 6.25
CA ALA A 113 8.02 4.82 5.77
C ALA A 113 9.01 4.48 6.89
N GLY A 114 8.78 5.00 8.09
CA GLY A 114 9.57 4.72 9.28
C GLY A 114 9.24 3.39 9.97
N THR A 115 8.09 2.77 9.69
CA THR A 115 7.69 1.53 10.36
C THR A 115 7.82 0.28 9.49
N TYR A 116 7.36 0.31 8.23
CA TYR A 116 7.29 -0.89 7.41
C TYR A 116 8.68 -1.43 7.02
N MET A 117 9.50 -0.64 6.33
CA MET A 117 10.85 -1.07 5.93
C MET A 117 11.83 -1.18 7.11
N PRO A 118 11.86 -0.24 8.08
CA PRO A 118 12.65 -0.42 9.29
C PRO A 118 12.27 -1.64 10.12
N GLY A 119 10.99 -2.02 10.18
CA GLY A 119 10.56 -3.28 10.81
C GLY A 119 11.18 -4.52 10.14
N LEU A 120 11.25 -4.55 8.81
CA LEU A 120 11.97 -5.59 8.09
C LEU A 120 13.48 -5.58 8.42
N GLN A 121 14.10 -4.40 8.55
CA GLN A 121 15.51 -4.27 8.94
C GLN A 121 15.75 -4.72 10.39
N ILE A 122 14.80 -4.54 11.31
CA ILE A 122 14.86 -5.11 12.67
C ILE A 122 15.02 -6.64 12.60
N LEU A 123 14.25 -7.31 11.74
CA LEU A 123 14.35 -8.76 11.54
C LEU A 123 15.68 -9.14 10.88
N ASN A 124 16.07 -8.43 9.82
CA ASN A 124 17.31 -8.69 9.09
C ASN A 124 18.57 -8.57 9.95
N ALA A 125 18.58 -7.63 10.90
CA ALA A 125 19.73 -7.40 11.77
C ALA A 125 19.87 -8.42 12.91
N ARG A 126 18.78 -9.14 13.27
CA ARG A 126 18.73 -9.99 14.47
C ARG A 126 18.53 -11.47 14.17
N LEU A 127 18.17 -11.84 12.94
CA LEU A 127 17.94 -13.22 12.53
C LEU A 127 19.12 -13.74 11.70
N ASP A 128 19.43 -15.01 11.86
CA ASP A 128 20.34 -15.73 10.95
C ASP A 128 19.70 -15.88 9.55
N ASP A 129 20.50 -16.29 8.56
CA ASP A 129 20.06 -16.39 7.16
C ASP A 129 18.86 -17.32 6.98
N ALA A 130 18.84 -18.46 7.68
CA ALA A 130 17.76 -19.44 7.57
C ALA A 130 16.45 -18.95 8.19
N ALA A 131 16.52 -18.30 9.36
CA ALA A 131 15.37 -17.70 10.02
C ALA A 131 14.85 -16.48 9.23
N ARG A 132 15.75 -15.66 8.67
CA ARG A 132 15.41 -14.49 7.85
C ARG A 132 14.64 -14.88 6.59
N VAL A 133 15.12 -15.85 5.81
CA VAL A 133 14.43 -16.33 4.61
C VAL A 133 13.02 -16.83 4.92
N ARG A 134 12.83 -17.46 6.07
CA ARG A 134 11.50 -17.93 6.51
C ARG A 134 10.60 -16.80 7.02
N SER A 135 11.17 -15.77 7.65
CA SER A 135 10.42 -14.69 8.32
C SER A 135 9.97 -13.58 7.39
N VAL A 136 10.75 -13.24 6.37
CA VAL A 136 10.45 -12.13 5.44
C VAL A 136 9.08 -12.26 4.76
N PRO A 137 8.68 -13.43 4.20
CA PRO A 137 7.36 -13.57 3.59
C PRO A 137 6.20 -13.34 4.57
N TRP A 138 6.35 -13.79 5.82
CA TRP A 138 5.35 -13.59 6.87
C TRP A 138 5.24 -12.13 7.28
N TYR A 139 6.39 -11.46 7.43
CA TYR A 139 6.40 -10.03 7.76
C TYR A 139 5.75 -9.20 6.64
N THR A 140 6.09 -9.48 5.38
CA THR A 140 5.47 -8.77 4.25
C THR A 140 3.96 -9.03 4.15
N ALA A 141 3.53 -10.23 4.53
CA ALA A 141 2.11 -10.58 4.64
C ALA A 141 1.36 -9.71 5.66
N CYS A 142 2.03 -9.25 6.73
CA CYS A 142 1.40 -8.41 7.75
C CYS A 142 0.91 -7.06 7.22
N PHE A 143 1.46 -6.57 6.10
CA PHE A 143 0.92 -5.36 5.46
C PHE A 143 -0.52 -5.56 4.99
N GLY A 144 -0.81 -6.67 4.31
CA GLY A 144 -2.18 -6.99 3.87
C GLY A 144 -3.14 -7.25 5.04
N ILE A 145 -2.66 -7.95 6.08
CA ILE A 145 -3.44 -8.20 7.30
C ILE A 145 -3.72 -6.87 8.02
N GLY A 146 -2.70 -6.02 8.20
CA GLY A 146 -2.83 -4.75 8.89
C GLY A 146 -3.77 -3.78 8.17
N THR A 147 -3.64 -3.66 6.84
CA THR A 147 -4.54 -2.81 6.06
C THR A 147 -5.98 -3.33 6.06
N GLY A 148 -6.20 -4.64 5.96
CA GLY A 148 -7.53 -5.23 6.07
C GLY A 148 -8.14 -5.07 7.46
N ALA A 149 -7.36 -5.29 8.54
CA ALA A 149 -7.78 -5.03 9.90
C ALA A 149 -8.12 -3.55 10.13
N SER A 150 -7.36 -2.63 9.51
CA SER A 150 -7.66 -1.20 9.56
C SER A 150 -9.03 -0.88 8.96
N PHE A 151 -9.38 -1.43 7.78
CA PHE A 151 -10.72 -1.28 7.23
C PHE A 151 -11.80 -1.81 8.19
N GLY A 152 -11.56 -2.97 8.81
CA GLY A 152 -12.49 -3.55 9.81
C GLY A 152 -12.71 -2.62 11.00
N VAL A 153 -11.63 -2.13 11.60
CA VAL A 153 -11.70 -1.25 12.78
C VAL A 153 -12.31 0.11 12.43
N MET A 154 -11.80 0.77 11.38
CA MET A 154 -12.27 2.11 11.00
C MET A 154 -13.72 2.10 10.53
N GLY A 155 -14.15 1.08 9.78
CA GLY A 155 -15.54 0.93 9.38
C GLY A 155 -16.47 0.59 10.56
N THR A 156 -15.97 -0.09 11.59
CA THR A 156 -16.72 -0.28 12.84
C THR A 156 -16.87 1.05 13.56
N VAL A 157 -15.82 1.86 13.64
CA VAL A 157 -15.90 3.21 14.23
C VAL A 157 -16.91 4.08 13.49
N LEU A 158 -16.92 4.06 12.16
CA LEU A 158 -17.89 4.80 11.35
C LEU A 158 -19.36 4.49 11.73
N ALA A 159 -19.64 3.28 12.22
CA ALA A 159 -21.00 2.89 12.59
C ALA A 159 -21.45 3.41 13.97
N PHE A 160 -20.51 3.78 14.85
CA PHE A 160 -20.81 4.07 16.27
C PHE A 160 -20.20 5.37 16.81
N ALA A 161 -19.28 6.01 16.08
CA ALA A 161 -18.56 7.17 16.56
C ALA A 161 -18.05 8.06 15.41
N ASP A 162 -17.59 9.25 15.77
CA ASP A 162 -17.08 10.24 14.84
C ASP A 162 -15.66 9.88 14.33
N TRP A 163 -15.27 10.47 13.23
CA TRP A 163 -13.95 10.26 12.60
C TRP A 163 -12.76 10.65 13.50
N GLN A 164 -12.95 11.57 14.45
CA GLN A 164 -11.93 11.92 15.43
C GLN A 164 -11.57 10.71 16.30
N VAL A 165 -12.54 9.89 16.70
CA VAL A 165 -12.29 8.66 17.46
C VAL A 165 -11.44 7.69 16.64
N ALA A 166 -11.73 7.57 15.34
CA ALA A 166 -10.90 6.77 14.42
C ALA A 166 -9.45 7.28 14.37
N ALA A 167 -9.27 8.61 14.33
CA ALA A 167 -7.92 9.22 14.34
C ALA A 167 -7.19 8.94 15.67
N TYR A 168 -7.86 9.07 16.80
CA TYR A 168 -7.27 8.76 18.12
C TYR A 168 -6.93 7.28 18.28
N LEU A 169 -7.75 6.38 17.72
CA LEU A 169 -7.43 4.94 17.69
C LEU A 169 -6.19 4.66 16.84
N GLY A 170 -6.04 5.33 15.70
CA GLY A 170 -4.85 5.26 14.85
C GLY A 170 -3.59 5.73 15.59
N ALA A 171 -3.70 6.84 16.34
CA ALA A 171 -2.63 7.35 17.18
C ALA A 171 -2.29 6.35 18.30
N GLY A 172 -3.30 5.79 18.97
CA GLY A 172 -3.16 4.75 20.00
C GLY A 172 -2.45 3.51 19.48
N GLY A 173 -2.79 3.07 18.24
CA GLY A 173 -2.10 1.98 17.55
C GLY A 173 -0.61 2.26 17.36
N SER A 174 -0.26 3.46 16.92
CA SER A 174 1.14 3.89 16.78
C SER A 174 1.88 3.92 18.11
N VAL A 175 1.24 4.42 19.19
CA VAL A 175 1.82 4.42 20.55
C VAL A 175 2.05 3.00 21.04
N LEU A 176 1.07 2.10 20.90
CA LEU A 176 1.20 0.71 21.32
C LEU A 176 2.29 -0.02 20.53
N ALA A 177 2.40 0.23 19.22
CA ALA A 177 3.47 -0.29 18.38
C ALA A 177 4.85 0.17 18.89
N ALA A 178 4.98 1.45 19.22
CA ALA A 178 6.22 2.02 19.77
C ALA A 178 6.58 1.38 21.11
N LEU A 179 5.63 1.26 22.03
CA LEU A 179 5.86 0.66 23.34
C LEU A 179 6.27 -0.82 23.22
N LEU A 180 5.62 -1.60 22.35
CA LEU A 180 6.00 -2.99 22.09
C LEU A 180 7.45 -3.09 21.61
N VAL A 181 7.84 -2.29 20.60
CA VAL A 181 9.20 -2.31 20.06
C VAL A 181 10.21 -1.78 21.08
N LEU A 182 9.87 -0.71 21.82
CA LEU A 182 10.74 -0.11 22.83
C LEU A 182 11.09 -1.09 23.94
N PHE A 183 10.10 -1.83 24.47
CA PHE A 183 10.31 -2.67 25.64
C PHE A 183 10.63 -4.13 25.30
N GLN A 184 10.20 -4.65 24.16
CA GLN A 184 10.34 -6.07 23.83
C GLN A 184 11.44 -6.37 22.78
N VAL A 185 11.88 -5.37 22.00
CA VAL A 185 12.94 -5.55 21.01
C VAL A 185 14.24 -4.99 21.56
N ARG A 186 15.29 -5.83 21.66
CA ARG A 186 16.60 -5.41 22.15
C ARG A 186 17.29 -4.47 21.17
N ALA A 187 18.14 -3.57 21.68
CA ALA A 187 19.00 -2.73 20.86
C ALA A 187 19.99 -3.60 20.06
N CYS A 188 20.18 -3.25 18.78
CA CYS A 188 21.13 -3.89 17.88
C CYS A 188 21.69 -2.83 16.92
N PRO A 189 22.75 -2.13 17.31
CA PRO A 189 23.39 -1.15 16.43
C PRO A 189 23.84 -1.81 15.11
N PRO A 190 23.82 -1.07 13.99
CA PRO A 190 24.24 -1.59 12.71
C PRO A 190 25.71 -2.04 12.77
N ALA A 191 26.03 -3.12 12.06
CA ALA A 191 27.39 -3.61 11.96
C ALA A 191 28.28 -2.56 11.28
N PRO A 192 29.55 -2.38 11.76
CA PRO A 192 30.50 -1.50 11.09
C PRO A 192 30.70 -1.93 9.64
N VAL A 193 30.56 -1.01 8.69
CA VAL A 193 30.80 -1.28 7.27
C VAL A 193 32.31 -1.32 7.06
N PRO A 194 32.87 -2.42 6.48
CA PRO A 194 34.31 -2.50 6.20
C PRO A 194 34.78 -1.32 5.34
N ALA A 195 35.90 -0.73 5.71
CA ALA A 195 36.50 0.44 5.02
C ALA A 195 36.83 0.17 3.55
N SER A 196 36.96 -1.09 3.14
CA SER A 196 37.21 -1.52 1.77
C SER A 196 36.00 -1.41 0.83
N GLN A 197 34.78 -1.28 1.36
CA GLN A 197 33.61 -1.06 0.54
C GLN A 197 33.43 0.45 0.34
N LYS A 198 33.80 0.96 -0.84
CA LYS A 198 33.45 2.33 -1.25
C LYS A 198 31.92 2.45 -1.18
N LYS A 199 31.43 3.14 -0.14
CA LYS A 199 30.00 3.45 -0.01
C LYS A 199 29.58 4.27 -1.24
N ARG A 200 28.79 3.69 -2.12
CA ARG A 200 28.02 4.51 -3.07
C ARG A 200 27.17 5.50 -2.27
N HIS A 201 27.03 6.69 -2.81
CA HIS A 201 26.11 7.66 -2.21
C HIS A 201 24.69 7.04 -2.18
N PRO A 202 23.98 7.05 -1.06
CA PRO A 202 22.63 6.43 -0.95
C PRO A 202 21.63 6.93 -2.02
N LEU A 203 21.86 8.14 -2.55
CA LEU A 203 21.05 8.75 -3.61
C LEU A 203 21.65 8.57 -5.01
N ASP A 204 22.64 7.69 -5.22
CA ASP A 204 23.09 7.36 -6.58
C ASP A 204 22.13 6.35 -7.23
N LEU A 205 21.10 6.89 -7.86
CA LEU A 205 20.05 6.15 -8.56
C LEU A 205 20.40 5.80 -10.02
N ARG A 206 21.53 6.33 -10.56
CA ARG A 206 21.95 6.15 -11.97
C ARG A 206 22.00 4.68 -12.41
N PRO A 207 22.42 3.71 -11.58
CA PRO A 207 22.45 2.31 -12.00
C PRO A 207 21.08 1.77 -12.42
N ALA A 208 20.01 2.20 -11.77
CA ALA A 208 18.66 1.77 -12.11
C ALA A 208 18.26 2.17 -13.54
N PHE A 209 18.62 3.41 -13.96
CA PHE A 209 18.29 3.94 -15.28
C PHE A 209 19.11 3.31 -16.42
N ARG A 210 20.17 2.56 -16.09
CA ARG A 210 20.98 1.83 -17.09
C ARG A 210 20.50 0.40 -17.36
N LYS A 211 19.48 -0.07 -16.67
CA LYS A 211 18.96 -1.45 -16.74
C LYS A 211 17.54 -1.44 -17.34
N PRO A 212 17.37 -1.50 -18.66
CA PRO A 212 16.05 -1.35 -19.30
C PRO A 212 15.04 -2.41 -18.85
N VAL A 213 15.48 -3.66 -18.61
CA VAL A 213 14.60 -4.73 -18.11
C VAL A 213 14.10 -4.41 -16.70
N ALA A 214 14.98 -3.91 -15.81
CA ALA A 214 14.59 -3.48 -14.48
C ALA A 214 13.60 -2.30 -14.53
N LEU A 215 13.85 -1.31 -15.41
CA LEU A 215 12.94 -0.19 -15.64
C LEU A 215 11.57 -0.66 -16.11
N GLY A 216 11.51 -1.69 -16.95
CA GLY A 216 10.24 -2.29 -17.38
C GLY A 216 9.42 -2.84 -16.21
N TYR A 217 10.06 -3.49 -15.23
CA TYR A 217 9.39 -3.93 -14.01
C TYR A 217 9.03 -2.75 -13.10
N ILE A 218 9.93 -1.76 -12.96
CA ILE A 218 9.74 -0.58 -12.12
C ILE A 218 8.54 0.25 -12.58
N PHE A 219 8.45 0.57 -13.87
CA PHE A 219 7.33 1.34 -14.40
C PHE A 219 6.01 0.55 -14.37
N ALA A 220 6.05 -0.75 -14.65
CA ALA A 220 4.89 -1.61 -14.48
C ALA A 220 4.43 -1.65 -13.02
N TYR A 221 5.36 -1.64 -12.05
CA TYR A 221 5.01 -1.54 -10.63
C TYR A 221 4.39 -0.19 -10.26
N GLY A 222 4.87 0.91 -10.85
CA GLY A 222 4.25 2.22 -10.65
C GLY A 222 2.79 2.27 -11.11
N THR A 223 2.48 1.69 -12.27
CA THR A 223 1.10 1.61 -12.78
C THR A 223 0.24 0.60 -12.03
N HIS A 224 0.83 -0.52 -11.57
CA HIS A 224 0.18 -1.45 -10.65
C HIS A 224 -0.22 -0.78 -9.33
N THR A 225 0.69 -0.04 -8.70
CA THR A 225 0.41 0.65 -7.43
C THR A 225 -0.55 1.82 -7.60
N TYR A 226 -0.53 2.51 -8.75
CA TYR A 226 -1.57 3.46 -9.13
C TYR A 226 -2.96 2.80 -9.03
N GLU A 227 -3.16 1.68 -9.71
CA GLU A 227 -4.44 0.95 -9.73
C GLU A 227 -4.81 0.40 -8.34
N LEU A 228 -3.85 -0.22 -7.65
CA LEU A 228 -4.06 -0.79 -6.32
C LEU A 228 -4.53 0.26 -5.31
N PHE A 229 -3.89 1.42 -5.28
CA PHE A 229 -4.25 2.44 -4.30
C PHE A 229 -5.44 3.30 -4.75
N ALA A 230 -5.69 3.45 -6.04
CA ALA A 230 -6.97 3.95 -6.55
C ALA A 230 -8.14 3.07 -6.07
N PHE A 231 -8.01 1.75 -6.25
CA PHE A 231 -8.99 0.79 -5.76
C PHE A 231 -9.19 0.87 -4.25
N ARG A 232 -8.12 0.90 -3.47
CA ARG A 232 -8.20 0.98 -2.00
C ARG A 232 -8.80 2.29 -1.49
N THR A 233 -8.58 3.39 -2.21
CA THR A 233 -9.18 4.69 -1.88
C THR A 233 -10.69 4.66 -2.12
N TRP A 234 -11.13 4.18 -3.28
CA TRP A 234 -12.48 4.40 -3.76
C TRP A 234 -13.42 3.19 -3.62
N SER A 235 -12.92 1.98 -3.40
CA SER A 235 -13.77 0.77 -3.30
C SER A 235 -14.76 0.82 -2.15
N PHE A 236 -14.37 1.39 -0.99
CA PHE A 236 -15.27 1.55 0.15
C PHE A 236 -16.41 2.52 -0.21
N ALA A 237 -16.08 3.67 -0.82
CA ALA A 237 -17.04 4.66 -1.28
C ALA A 237 -18.02 4.08 -2.31
N LEU A 238 -17.52 3.33 -3.31
CA LEU A 238 -18.37 2.65 -4.29
C LEU A 238 -19.35 1.68 -3.62
N LEU A 239 -18.88 0.88 -2.67
CA LEU A 239 -19.75 -0.08 -1.98
C LEU A 239 -20.78 0.61 -1.08
N VAL A 240 -20.44 1.71 -0.42
CA VAL A 240 -21.41 2.54 0.33
C VAL A 240 -22.47 3.11 -0.60
N PHE A 241 -22.06 3.66 -1.75
CA PHE A 241 -22.98 4.16 -2.76
C PHE A 241 -23.95 3.07 -3.26
N LEU A 242 -23.44 1.88 -3.57
CA LEU A 242 -24.26 0.75 -4.03
C LEU A 242 -25.18 0.21 -2.93
N ALA A 243 -24.71 0.18 -1.69
CA ALA A 243 -25.51 -0.22 -0.54
C ALA A 243 -26.73 0.69 -0.31
N GLY A 244 -26.57 1.99 -0.53
CA GLY A 244 -27.67 2.96 -0.44
C GLY A 244 -28.72 2.85 -1.57
N ARG A 245 -28.37 2.18 -2.68
CA ARG A 245 -29.27 1.99 -3.84
C ARG A 245 -29.99 0.64 -3.87
N ALA A 246 -29.52 -0.32 -3.09
CA ALA A 246 -30.08 -1.69 -3.11
C ALA A 246 -31.40 -1.76 -2.34
N ASP A 247 -32.43 -2.33 -2.94
CA ASP A 247 -33.67 -2.68 -2.23
C ASP A 247 -33.34 -3.67 -1.11
N GLY A 248 -33.57 -3.28 0.14
CA GLY A 248 -33.18 -4.08 1.31
C GLY A 248 -31.70 -3.94 1.70
N GLY A 249 -31.05 -2.84 1.36
CA GLY A 249 -29.64 -2.49 1.46
C GLY A 249 -28.82 -3.16 2.56
N PHE A 250 -27.57 -3.47 2.27
CA PHE A 250 -26.65 -4.00 3.28
C PHE A 250 -25.98 -2.84 4.03
N GLY A 251 -26.02 -2.90 5.38
CA GLY A 251 -25.52 -1.83 6.23
C GLY A 251 -24.01 -1.67 6.16
N ILE A 252 -23.50 -0.58 6.76
CA ILE A 252 -22.09 -0.22 6.78
C ILE A 252 -21.19 -1.35 7.33
N GLY A 253 -21.68 -2.15 8.26
CA GLY A 253 -20.96 -3.32 8.80
C GLY A 253 -20.66 -4.39 7.74
N ALA A 254 -21.60 -4.62 6.79
CA ALA A 254 -21.37 -5.54 5.68
C ALA A 254 -20.34 -4.96 4.70
N VAL A 255 -20.44 -3.67 4.34
CA VAL A 255 -19.44 -2.97 3.50
C VAL A 255 -18.04 -3.12 4.11
N THR A 256 -17.92 -2.84 5.39
CA THR A 256 -16.68 -2.95 6.17
C THR A 256 -16.09 -4.36 6.09
N THR A 257 -16.92 -5.38 6.35
CA THR A 257 -16.50 -6.79 6.29
C THR A 257 -16.04 -7.18 4.89
N ILE A 258 -16.79 -6.80 3.86
CA ILE A 258 -16.47 -7.08 2.46
C ILE A 258 -15.12 -6.48 2.09
N VAL A 259 -14.89 -5.18 2.35
CA VAL A 259 -13.63 -4.51 1.99
C VAL A 259 -12.45 -5.09 2.77
N SER A 260 -12.64 -5.41 4.05
CA SER A 260 -11.62 -6.07 4.86
C SER A 260 -11.22 -7.43 4.27
N LEU A 261 -12.19 -8.27 3.93
CA LEU A 261 -11.96 -9.59 3.35
C LEU A 261 -11.31 -9.50 1.95
N ILE A 262 -11.79 -8.60 1.10
CA ILE A 262 -11.18 -8.33 -0.21
C ILE A 262 -9.69 -7.98 -0.03
N THR A 263 -9.38 -7.10 0.91
CA THR A 263 -8.01 -6.62 1.16
C THR A 263 -7.11 -7.74 1.67
N VAL A 264 -7.55 -8.51 2.66
CA VAL A 264 -6.77 -9.62 3.24
C VAL A 264 -6.54 -10.74 2.23
N THR A 265 -7.58 -11.14 1.50
CA THR A 265 -7.48 -12.26 0.54
C THR A 265 -6.64 -11.92 -0.69
N GLY A 266 -6.55 -10.66 -1.07
CA GLY A 266 -5.66 -10.20 -2.15
C GLY A 266 -4.20 -10.58 -1.92
N MET A 267 -3.76 -10.65 -0.66
CA MET A 267 -2.40 -11.08 -0.34
C MET A 267 -2.11 -12.53 -0.78
N LEU A 268 -3.10 -13.43 -0.67
CA LEU A 268 -2.94 -14.83 -1.13
C LEU A 268 -2.74 -14.87 -2.65
N ALA A 269 -3.43 -14.00 -3.38
CA ALA A 269 -3.26 -13.86 -4.82
C ALA A 269 -1.82 -13.43 -5.19
N SER A 270 -1.21 -12.50 -4.45
CA SER A 270 0.18 -12.09 -4.70
C SER A 270 1.17 -13.26 -4.58
N LEU A 271 1.01 -14.11 -3.56
CA LEU A 271 1.85 -15.30 -3.39
C LEU A 271 1.65 -16.32 -4.52
N LEU A 272 0.41 -16.52 -4.94
CA LEU A 272 0.07 -17.41 -6.07
C LEU A 272 0.67 -16.89 -7.38
N GLY A 273 0.49 -15.62 -7.67
CA GLY A 273 0.98 -14.98 -8.88
C GLY A 273 2.50 -15.02 -9.00
N ALA A 274 3.23 -14.83 -7.91
CA ALA A 274 4.69 -14.97 -7.90
C ALA A 274 5.13 -16.39 -8.32
N ARG A 275 4.44 -17.44 -7.82
CA ARG A 275 4.72 -18.85 -8.21
C ARG A 275 4.42 -19.11 -9.69
N ILE A 276 3.29 -18.64 -10.20
CA ILE A 276 2.89 -18.78 -11.60
C ILE A 276 3.91 -18.09 -12.51
N CYS A 277 4.35 -16.88 -12.15
CA CYS A 277 5.36 -16.14 -12.91
C CYS A 277 6.70 -16.87 -13.00
N LEU A 278 7.12 -17.55 -11.94
CA LEU A 278 8.34 -18.38 -11.96
C LEU A 278 8.19 -19.61 -12.85
N ALA A 279 7.01 -20.24 -12.87
CA ALA A 279 6.79 -21.48 -13.63
C ALA A 279 6.65 -21.23 -15.17
N TYR A 280 6.03 -20.13 -15.57
CA TYR A 280 5.62 -19.92 -16.97
C TYR A 280 6.25 -18.70 -17.65
N GLY A 281 7.23 -18.09 -17.02
CA GLY A 281 7.95 -16.92 -17.56
C GLY A 281 7.30 -15.59 -17.15
N ARG A 282 8.11 -14.78 -16.43
CA ARG A 282 7.63 -13.60 -15.70
C ARG A 282 6.97 -12.56 -16.59
N HIS A 283 7.63 -12.08 -17.65
CA HIS A 283 7.08 -11.04 -18.52
C HIS A 283 5.77 -11.47 -19.20
N ARG A 284 5.71 -12.75 -19.66
CA ARG A 284 4.52 -13.31 -20.27
C ARG A 284 3.34 -13.33 -19.31
N VAL A 285 3.57 -13.88 -18.11
CA VAL A 285 2.49 -14.05 -17.11
C VAL A 285 2.02 -12.70 -16.61
N ILE A 286 2.91 -11.75 -16.30
CA ILE A 286 2.51 -10.41 -15.86
C ILE A 286 1.74 -9.68 -16.97
N ALA A 287 2.15 -9.80 -18.23
CA ALA A 287 1.38 -9.24 -19.35
C ALA A 287 -0.04 -9.82 -19.42
N LEU A 288 -0.20 -11.14 -19.28
CA LEU A 288 -1.52 -11.78 -19.28
C LEU A 288 -2.35 -11.37 -18.06
N ILE A 289 -1.75 -11.27 -16.87
CA ILE A 289 -2.42 -10.76 -15.66
C ILE A 289 -2.91 -9.34 -15.94
N GLY A 290 -2.06 -8.44 -16.44
CA GLY A 290 -2.46 -7.05 -16.75
C GLY A 290 -3.63 -6.98 -17.74
N ALA A 291 -3.58 -7.75 -18.84
CA ALA A 291 -4.70 -7.81 -19.79
C ALA A 291 -6.00 -8.31 -19.13
N THR A 292 -5.91 -9.37 -18.31
CA THR A 292 -7.07 -9.94 -17.63
C THR A 292 -7.61 -8.98 -16.58
N THR A 293 -6.74 -8.32 -15.81
CA THR A 293 -7.16 -7.33 -14.79
C THR A 293 -7.90 -6.15 -15.44
N ALA A 294 -7.39 -5.62 -16.55
CA ALA A 294 -8.07 -4.55 -17.29
C ALA A 294 -9.44 -5.01 -17.83
N LEU A 295 -9.54 -6.26 -18.32
CA LEU A 295 -10.82 -6.83 -18.74
C LEU A 295 -11.78 -7.01 -17.55
N VAL A 296 -11.29 -7.48 -16.41
CA VAL A 296 -12.13 -7.64 -15.20
C VAL A 296 -12.64 -6.27 -14.74
N SER A 297 -11.79 -5.23 -14.73
CA SER A 297 -12.24 -3.87 -14.42
C SER A 297 -13.37 -3.40 -15.32
N LEU A 298 -13.25 -3.63 -16.63
CA LEU A 298 -14.29 -3.33 -17.61
C LEU A 298 -15.59 -4.12 -17.35
N LEU A 299 -15.49 -5.41 -17.03
CA LEU A 299 -16.66 -6.25 -16.71
C LEU A 299 -17.35 -5.79 -15.42
N VAL A 300 -16.58 -5.39 -14.40
CA VAL A 300 -17.12 -4.80 -13.17
C VAL A 300 -17.85 -3.48 -13.49
N ALA A 301 -17.27 -2.64 -14.35
CA ALA A 301 -17.91 -1.40 -14.78
C ALA A 301 -19.27 -1.65 -15.44
N PHE A 302 -19.39 -2.64 -16.32
CA PHE A 302 -20.67 -3.02 -16.92
C PHE A 302 -21.65 -3.67 -15.94
N SER A 303 -21.17 -4.28 -14.86
CA SER A 303 -22.04 -4.91 -13.85
C SER A 303 -22.70 -3.92 -12.89
N LEU A 304 -22.30 -2.63 -12.89
CA LEU A 304 -22.78 -1.61 -11.94
C LEU A 304 -24.31 -1.42 -11.95
N THR A 305 -24.97 -1.66 -13.07
CA THR A 305 -26.43 -1.58 -13.19
C THR A 305 -27.15 -2.90 -12.86
N GLY A 306 -26.39 -3.94 -12.60
CA GLY A 306 -26.89 -5.27 -12.26
C GLY A 306 -27.05 -5.49 -10.74
N PRO A 307 -27.27 -6.74 -10.33
CA PRO A 307 -27.37 -7.07 -8.91
C PRO A 307 -26.10 -6.72 -8.13
N VAL A 308 -26.24 -6.12 -6.96
CA VAL A 308 -25.10 -5.63 -6.14
C VAL A 308 -24.13 -6.76 -5.77
N TRP A 309 -24.62 -7.97 -5.51
CA TRP A 309 -23.73 -9.12 -5.22
C TRP A 309 -22.77 -9.45 -6.37
N LEU A 310 -23.21 -9.21 -7.62
CA LEU A 310 -22.35 -9.42 -8.79
C LEU A 310 -21.21 -8.39 -8.84
N VAL A 311 -21.51 -7.13 -8.49
CA VAL A 311 -20.48 -6.08 -8.37
C VAL A 311 -19.52 -6.40 -7.24
N VAL A 312 -20.01 -6.82 -6.07
CA VAL A 312 -19.17 -7.24 -4.93
C VAL A 312 -18.22 -8.37 -5.33
N LEU A 313 -18.75 -9.42 -5.97
CA LEU A 313 -17.93 -10.54 -6.47
C LEU A 313 -16.90 -10.04 -7.50
N GLY A 314 -17.33 -9.17 -8.42
CA GLY A 314 -16.47 -8.56 -9.42
C GLY A 314 -15.32 -7.76 -8.79
N LEU A 315 -15.58 -6.92 -7.80
CA LEU A 315 -14.58 -6.17 -7.05
C LEU A 315 -13.61 -7.10 -6.30
N TRP A 316 -14.10 -8.20 -5.74
CA TRP A 316 -13.25 -9.20 -5.09
C TRP A 316 -12.28 -9.86 -6.08
N VAL A 317 -12.80 -10.30 -7.22
CA VAL A 317 -12.01 -10.88 -8.31
C VAL A 317 -11.02 -9.84 -8.85
N TYR A 318 -11.46 -8.61 -9.05
CA TYR A 318 -10.63 -7.51 -9.53
C TYR A 318 -9.44 -7.25 -8.60
N ASN A 319 -9.66 -7.11 -7.30
CA ASN A 319 -8.56 -6.96 -6.33
C ASN A 319 -7.62 -8.17 -6.33
N GLY A 320 -8.15 -9.38 -6.47
CA GLY A 320 -7.35 -10.60 -6.61
C GLY A 320 -6.41 -10.51 -7.81
N PHE A 321 -6.91 -10.10 -8.97
CA PHE A 321 -6.10 -9.95 -10.18
C PHE A 321 -5.10 -8.79 -10.08
N ILE A 322 -5.47 -7.64 -9.49
CA ILE A 322 -4.53 -6.55 -9.19
C ILE A 322 -3.35 -7.10 -8.39
N MET A 323 -3.59 -7.91 -7.37
CA MET A 323 -2.53 -8.39 -6.47
C MET A 323 -1.65 -9.49 -7.06
N LEU A 324 -2.08 -10.19 -8.13
CA LEU A 324 -1.34 -11.33 -8.68
C LEU A 324 0.07 -10.98 -9.18
N ASP A 325 0.30 -9.80 -9.73
CA ASP A 325 1.60 -9.42 -10.30
C ASP A 325 2.54 -8.71 -9.31
N SER A 326 2.03 -8.25 -8.15
CA SER A 326 2.75 -7.43 -7.17
C SER A 326 4.09 -8.03 -6.75
N GLY A 327 4.11 -9.28 -6.28
CA GLY A 327 5.33 -9.96 -5.86
C GLY A 327 6.29 -10.25 -7.01
N ALA A 328 5.75 -10.55 -8.20
CA ALA A 328 6.54 -10.84 -9.39
C ALA A 328 7.23 -9.59 -9.97
N LEU A 329 6.59 -8.42 -9.92
CA LEU A 329 7.17 -7.14 -10.32
C LEU A 329 8.34 -6.76 -9.43
N THR A 330 8.18 -6.88 -8.11
CA THR A 330 9.26 -6.58 -7.15
C THR A 330 10.44 -7.53 -7.32
N THR A 331 10.19 -8.85 -7.40
CA THR A 331 11.23 -9.85 -7.59
C THR A 331 11.93 -9.67 -8.94
N GLY A 332 11.17 -9.37 -10.01
CA GLY A 332 11.71 -9.09 -11.35
C GLY A 332 12.66 -7.90 -11.36
N THR A 333 12.33 -6.84 -10.64
CA THR A 333 13.21 -5.68 -10.47
C THR A 333 14.55 -6.07 -9.84
N VAL A 334 14.52 -6.86 -8.76
CA VAL A 334 15.72 -7.28 -8.02
C VAL A 334 16.61 -8.21 -8.85
N GLU A 335 16.01 -9.14 -9.57
CA GLU A 335 16.75 -10.13 -10.39
C GLU A 335 17.29 -9.54 -11.71
N ALA A 336 16.67 -8.47 -12.22
CA ALA A 336 17.16 -7.79 -13.41
C ALA A 336 18.45 -6.96 -13.18
N GLY A 337 18.93 -6.85 -11.95
CA GLY A 337 20.13 -6.11 -11.58
C GLY A 337 21.20 -6.95 -10.91
N ASP A 338 22.45 -6.48 -11.01
CA ASP A 338 23.58 -7.06 -10.29
C ASP A 338 23.47 -6.82 -8.78
N ARG A 339 24.15 -7.63 -7.97
CA ARG A 339 24.12 -7.48 -6.49
C ARG A 339 24.43 -6.06 -6.01
N HIS A 340 25.35 -5.35 -6.71
CA HIS A 340 25.75 -3.98 -6.36
C HIS A 340 24.69 -2.93 -6.69
N ASP A 341 23.78 -3.19 -7.63
CA ASP A 341 22.77 -2.24 -8.12
C ASP A 341 21.42 -2.40 -7.41
N ARG A 342 21.21 -3.50 -6.66
CA ARG A 342 19.94 -3.85 -6.03
C ARG A 342 19.37 -2.73 -5.15
N GLY A 343 20.20 -2.04 -4.40
CA GLY A 343 19.77 -0.92 -3.56
C GLY A 343 19.19 0.24 -4.37
N ALA A 344 19.88 0.63 -5.45
CA ALA A 344 19.40 1.69 -6.35
C ALA A 344 18.12 1.27 -7.08
N LEU A 345 18.05 0.00 -7.53
CA LEU A 345 16.87 -0.55 -8.19
C LEU A 345 15.65 -0.53 -7.26
N LEU A 346 15.79 -1.00 -6.02
CA LEU A 346 14.70 -1.02 -5.04
C LEU A 346 14.29 0.40 -4.62
N ALA A 347 15.25 1.33 -4.54
CA ALA A 347 14.94 2.73 -4.24
C ALA A 347 14.07 3.34 -5.36
N VAL A 348 14.48 3.21 -6.64
CA VAL A 348 13.68 3.71 -7.76
C VAL A 348 12.35 2.98 -7.89
N HIS A 349 12.32 1.66 -7.65
CA HIS A 349 11.11 0.85 -7.61
C HIS A 349 10.11 1.38 -6.58
N SER A 350 10.57 1.64 -5.36
CA SER A 350 9.72 2.21 -4.31
C SER A 350 9.26 3.63 -4.63
N MET A 351 10.15 4.48 -5.15
CA MET A 351 9.80 5.86 -5.51
C MET A 351 8.72 5.89 -6.62
N ILE A 352 8.91 5.14 -7.69
CA ILE A 352 7.95 5.06 -8.80
C ILE A 352 6.65 4.39 -8.34
N GLY A 353 6.75 3.34 -7.52
CA GLY A 353 5.60 2.66 -6.95
C GLY A 353 4.73 3.60 -6.10
N PHE A 354 5.30 4.23 -5.08
CA PHE A 354 4.52 5.13 -4.23
C PHE A 354 4.13 6.43 -4.93
N GLY A 355 4.92 6.88 -5.94
CA GLY A 355 4.50 7.94 -6.86
C GLY A 355 3.23 7.58 -7.65
N GLY A 356 3.15 6.34 -8.16
CA GLY A 356 1.93 5.81 -8.76
C GLY A 356 0.77 5.77 -7.77
N GLY A 357 1.03 5.29 -6.55
CA GLY A 357 0.03 5.28 -5.47
C GLY A 357 -0.51 6.66 -5.12
N ALA A 358 0.36 7.69 -5.15
CA ALA A 358 -0.05 9.08 -4.90
C ALA A 358 -0.98 9.63 -5.99
N LEU A 359 -0.88 9.13 -7.22
CA LEU A 359 -1.70 9.55 -8.35
C LEU A 359 -3.05 8.82 -8.43
N GLY A 360 -3.16 7.61 -7.89
CA GLY A 360 -4.36 6.78 -8.05
C GLY A 360 -5.63 7.44 -7.52
N GLY A 361 -5.59 7.96 -6.30
CA GLY A 361 -6.71 8.66 -5.67
C GLY A 361 -7.19 9.88 -6.46
N PRO A 362 -6.30 10.88 -6.71
CA PRO A 362 -6.70 12.12 -7.39
C PRO A 362 -7.14 11.91 -8.84
N VAL A 363 -6.54 11.00 -9.60
CA VAL A 363 -6.95 10.74 -10.99
C VAL A 363 -8.36 10.18 -11.04
N VAL A 364 -8.70 9.22 -10.18
CA VAL A 364 -10.06 8.66 -10.13
C VAL A 364 -11.04 9.71 -9.60
N GLY A 365 -10.66 10.51 -8.59
CA GLY A 365 -11.48 11.64 -8.12
C GLY A 365 -11.80 12.65 -9.21
N TYR A 366 -10.80 13.01 -10.01
CA TYR A 366 -10.98 13.88 -11.17
C TYR A 366 -11.95 13.29 -12.18
N VAL A 367 -11.83 12.01 -12.49
CA VAL A 367 -12.76 11.32 -13.42
C VAL A 367 -14.18 11.32 -12.86
N LEU A 368 -14.35 11.09 -11.56
CA LEU A 368 -15.67 11.18 -10.90
C LEU A 368 -16.27 12.58 -11.04
N ASP A 369 -15.48 13.65 -10.81
CA ASP A 369 -15.95 15.04 -10.95
C ASP A 369 -16.38 15.35 -12.39
N GLN A 370 -15.59 14.94 -13.39
CA GLN A 370 -15.90 15.18 -14.82
C GLN A 370 -17.11 14.36 -15.30
N ALA A 371 -17.40 13.25 -14.66
CA ALA A 371 -18.50 12.35 -15.04
C ALA A 371 -19.81 12.60 -14.26
N GLY A 372 -19.90 13.67 -13.47
CA GLY A 372 -21.11 14.09 -12.78
C GLY A 372 -21.13 13.82 -11.26
N GLY A 373 -20.02 13.36 -10.67
CA GLY A 373 -19.87 13.14 -9.24
C GLY A 373 -20.09 11.70 -8.78
N ALA A 374 -19.63 11.41 -7.56
CA ALA A 374 -19.70 10.07 -6.96
C ALA A 374 -21.13 9.58 -6.66
N ASP A 375 -22.12 10.45 -6.75
CA ASP A 375 -23.55 10.11 -6.60
C ASP A 375 -24.19 9.57 -7.90
N MET A 376 -23.44 9.60 -9.00
CA MET A 376 -23.89 9.14 -10.31
C MET A 376 -23.27 7.78 -10.66
N ILE A 377 -24.12 6.77 -10.93
CA ILE A 377 -23.65 5.43 -11.29
C ILE A 377 -22.79 5.42 -12.57
N GLY A 378 -23.10 6.31 -13.52
CA GLY A 378 -22.31 6.49 -14.73
C GLY A 378 -20.89 6.99 -14.46
N ALA A 379 -20.68 7.80 -13.42
CA ALA A 379 -19.37 8.27 -13.02
C ALA A 379 -18.48 7.12 -12.51
N TRP A 380 -19.06 6.18 -11.78
CA TRP A 380 -18.35 4.98 -11.32
C TRP A 380 -17.92 4.04 -12.45
N PHE A 381 -18.69 4.02 -13.56
CA PHE A 381 -18.26 3.31 -14.77
C PHE A 381 -16.91 3.83 -15.27
N TYR A 382 -16.79 5.15 -15.46
CA TYR A 382 -15.54 5.77 -15.90
C TYR A 382 -14.43 5.67 -14.85
N ALA A 383 -14.77 5.76 -13.56
CA ALA A 383 -13.82 5.59 -12.46
C ALA A 383 -13.17 4.20 -12.49
N LEU A 384 -13.95 3.14 -12.70
CA LEU A 384 -13.41 1.77 -12.84
C LEU A 384 -12.53 1.64 -14.08
N LEU A 385 -12.89 2.23 -15.22
CA LEU A 385 -12.03 2.26 -16.40
C LEU A 385 -10.71 2.99 -16.12
N ALA A 386 -10.76 4.12 -15.42
CA ALA A 386 -9.55 4.86 -15.05
C ALA A 386 -8.64 4.03 -14.12
N MET A 387 -9.21 3.27 -13.18
CA MET A 387 -8.44 2.32 -12.37
C MET A 387 -7.78 1.26 -13.25
N GLY A 388 -8.56 0.56 -14.09
CA GLY A 388 -8.09 -0.53 -14.96
C GLY A 388 -7.07 -0.10 -16.03
N ALA A 389 -6.96 1.21 -16.30
CA ALA A 389 -5.91 1.74 -17.17
C ALA A 389 -4.50 1.40 -16.67
N GLY A 390 -4.30 1.30 -15.35
CA GLY A 390 -3.04 0.86 -14.75
C GLY A 390 -2.60 -0.50 -15.29
N SER A 391 -3.49 -1.49 -15.22
CA SER A 391 -3.23 -2.85 -15.73
C SER A 391 -3.09 -2.90 -17.24
N ALA A 392 -3.80 -2.07 -18.01
CA ALA A 392 -3.61 -1.97 -19.47
C ALA A 392 -2.20 -1.47 -19.82
N ILE A 393 -1.65 -0.56 -19.02
CA ILE A 393 -0.27 -0.09 -19.15
C ILE A 393 0.71 -1.19 -18.74
N VAL A 394 0.47 -1.92 -17.62
CA VAL A 394 1.27 -3.10 -17.23
C VAL A 394 1.35 -4.09 -18.39
N PHE A 395 0.21 -4.44 -18.98
CA PHE A 395 0.16 -5.32 -20.15
C PHE A 395 1.06 -4.81 -21.28
N SER A 396 0.94 -3.54 -21.64
CA SER A 396 1.67 -2.95 -22.76
C SER A 396 3.18 -2.99 -22.52
N ILE A 397 3.64 -2.61 -21.31
CA ILE A 397 5.05 -2.64 -20.94
C ILE A 397 5.59 -4.07 -20.97
N GLN A 398 4.92 -5.02 -20.31
CA GLN A 398 5.44 -6.37 -20.16
C GLN A 398 5.37 -7.18 -21.47
N ARG A 399 4.35 -6.93 -22.32
CA ARG A 399 4.27 -7.50 -23.67
C ARG A 399 5.45 -7.08 -24.54
N HIS A 400 5.92 -5.83 -24.41
CA HIS A 400 7.09 -5.37 -25.15
C HIS A 400 8.35 -6.19 -24.80
N PHE A 401 8.61 -6.43 -23.51
CA PHE A 401 9.73 -7.24 -23.07
C PHE A 401 9.55 -8.73 -23.39
N TRP A 402 8.34 -9.26 -23.25
CA TRP A 402 8.05 -10.64 -23.63
C TRP A 402 8.37 -10.93 -25.09
N ARG A 403 7.96 -10.04 -26.02
CA ARG A 403 8.22 -10.21 -27.46
C ARG A 403 9.70 -10.12 -27.85
N ARG A 404 10.53 -9.48 -27.03
CA ARG A 404 11.98 -9.38 -27.30
C ARG A 404 12.77 -10.58 -26.80
N MET A 405 12.18 -11.40 -25.95
CA MET A 405 12.81 -12.58 -25.38
C MET A 405 12.27 -13.90 -25.97
N ALA A 406 11.15 -13.85 -26.69
CA ALA A 406 10.61 -14.95 -27.49
C ALA A 406 11.24 -14.96 -28.88
#